data_b1c2437d74a9142376d1d31da58852f3
#
_entry.id   b1c2437d74a9142376d1d31da58852f3
#
_cell.length_a   1.000
_cell.length_b   1.000
_cell.length_c   1.000
_cell.angle_alpha   90.00
_cell.angle_beta   90.00
_cell.angle_gamma   90.00
#
_symmetry.space_group_name_H-M   'P 1'
#
loop_
_entity.id
_entity.type
_entity.pdbx_description
1 polymer ?
#
loop_
_entity_poly.entity_id
_entity_poly.type
_entity_poly.pdbx_seq_one_letter_code
_entity_poly.pdbx_strand_id
1 'polypeptide(L)'
;RNLDDLFQHLPRPYVKSDAHLFEILSKISEFKISVMPILDHEEKFLGCTNIFELMTTIANTASIKDKGGILVLEVSQSDYSMAQIGQIVESNNAKILSSTILSDPTSTNLDVTLKINQEDLTAIIRTFERYDYVVKAEYQNGMGSDDLKWRYDALMNYLKY
;
A
#
# COMPACT_ATOMS: atom_id res chain seq x y z
N ARG A 1 8.45 -14.14 40.68
CA ARG A 1 9.07 -14.20 39.35
C ARG A 1 9.97 -12.99 39.23
N ASN A 2 11.26 -13.24 39.04
CA ASN A 2 12.25 -12.17 38.98
C ASN A 2 12.12 -11.49 37.61
N LEU A 3 12.19 -10.15 37.56
CA LEU A 3 12.14 -9.37 36.34
C LEU A 3 13.25 -9.80 35.34
N ASP A 4 14.41 -10.19 35.86
CA ASP A 4 15.54 -10.65 35.05
C ASP A 4 15.24 -11.93 34.26
N ASP A 5 14.43 -12.84 34.81
CA ASP A 5 13.99 -14.06 34.08
C ASP A 5 13.06 -13.74 32.93
N LEU A 6 12.26 -12.68 33.04
CA LEU A 6 11.38 -12.18 31.99
C LEU A 6 12.18 -11.57 30.83
N PHE A 7 13.22 -10.77 31.14
CA PHE A 7 14.04 -10.11 30.12
C PHE A 7 14.83 -11.09 29.23
N GLN A 8 15.18 -12.28 29.75
CA GLN A 8 15.89 -13.29 28.96
C GLN A 8 15.01 -13.98 27.91
N HIS A 9 13.68 -13.96 28.08
CA HIS A 9 12.71 -14.62 27.20
C HIS A 9 11.96 -13.66 26.27
N LEU A 10 12.19 -12.35 26.39
CA LEU A 10 11.56 -11.38 25.51
C LEU A 10 12.26 -11.36 24.15
N PRO A 11 11.49 -11.34 23.04
CA PRO A 11 12.06 -11.14 21.72
C PRO A 11 12.78 -9.79 21.68
N ARG A 12 13.95 -9.75 21.04
CA ARG A 12 14.76 -8.53 20.86
C ARG A 12 14.81 -8.19 19.38
N PRO A 13 13.72 -7.66 18.82
CA PRO A 13 13.68 -7.32 17.40
C PRO A 13 14.62 -6.15 17.11
N TYR A 14 15.40 -6.27 16.06
CA TYR A 14 16.24 -5.21 15.51
C TYR A 14 16.36 -5.40 13.98
N VAL A 15 16.87 -4.38 13.32
CA VAL A 15 17.27 -4.44 11.92
C VAL A 15 18.73 -4.01 11.76
N LYS A 16 19.35 -4.42 10.67
CA LYS A 16 20.69 -3.94 10.29
C LYS A 16 20.57 -2.57 9.60
N SER A 17 21.68 -1.84 9.58
CA SER A 17 21.75 -0.48 9.00
C SER A 17 21.44 -0.41 7.50
N ASP A 18 21.55 -1.52 6.80
CA ASP A 18 21.24 -1.69 5.37
C ASP A 18 19.87 -2.33 5.11
N ALA A 19 19.04 -2.51 6.14
CA ALA A 19 17.71 -3.11 6.01
C ALA A 19 16.79 -2.24 5.12
N HIS A 20 16.10 -2.91 4.21
CA HIS A 20 15.10 -2.25 3.37
C HIS A 20 13.85 -1.86 4.21
N LEU A 21 13.17 -0.78 3.82
CA LEU A 21 11.94 -0.30 4.45
C LEU A 21 10.91 -1.42 4.69
N PHE A 22 10.74 -2.32 3.73
CA PHE A 22 9.77 -3.42 3.84
C PHE A 22 10.12 -4.42 4.95
N GLU A 23 11.42 -4.67 5.18
CA GLU A 23 11.86 -5.51 6.30
C GLU A 23 11.53 -4.86 7.64
N ILE A 24 11.76 -3.55 7.75
CA ILE A 24 11.47 -2.80 8.98
C ILE A 24 9.96 -2.84 9.26
N LEU A 25 9.14 -2.58 8.25
CA LEU A 25 7.67 -2.62 8.35
C LEU A 25 7.16 -4.01 8.74
N SER A 26 7.72 -5.07 8.14
CA SER A 26 7.36 -6.45 8.45
C SER A 26 7.63 -6.77 9.92
N LYS A 27 8.82 -6.45 10.42
CA LYS A 27 9.18 -6.68 11.83
C LYS A 27 8.35 -5.84 12.81
N ILE A 28 8.11 -4.57 12.49
CA ILE A 28 7.23 -3.70 13.30
C ILE A 28 5.82 -4.31 13.42
N SER A 29 5.29 -4.82 12.31
CA SER A 29 3.97 -5.46 12.29
C SER A 29 3.96 -6.79 13.07
N GLU A 30 4.96 -7.63 12.88
CA GLU A 30 5.10 -8.94 13.52
C GLU A 30 5.21 -8.81 15.05
N PHE A 31 6.11 -7.94 15.52
CA PHE A 31 6.36 -7.74 16.94
C PHE A 31 5.42 -6.73 17.61
N LYS A 32 4.53 -6.08 16.83
CA LYS A 32 3.57 -5.05 17.29
C LYS A 32 4.24 -3.93 18.11
N ILE A 33 5.38 -3.46 17.62
CA ILE A 33 6.17 -2.40 18.24
C ILE A 33 6.08 -1.11 17.40
N SER A 34 6.31 0.04 18.01
CA SER A 34 6.29 1.35 17.33
C SER A 34 7.69 1.91 17.06
N VAL A 35 8.72 1.31 17.65
CA VAL A 35 10.12 1.73 17.53
C VAL A 35 10.97 0.51 17.19
N MET A 36 11.86 0.63 16.21
CA MET A 36 12.76 -0.43 15.76
C MET A 36 14.21 -0.01 15.97
N PRO A 37 14.99 -0.74 16.81
CA PRO A 37 16.44 -0.53 16.95
C PRO A 37 17.18 -0.87 15.66
N ILE A 38 18.22 -0.10 15.36
CA ILE A 38 19.11 -0.28 14.21
C ILE A 38 20.50 -0.60 14.74
N LEU A 39 21.05 -1.73 14.29
CA LEU A 39 22.39 -2.17 14.62
C LEU A 39 23.28 -2.17 13.37
N ASP A 40 24.58 -2.00 13.55
CA ASP A 40 25.54 -2.28 12.48
C ASP A 40 25.80 -3.79 12.32
N HIS A 41 26.72 -4.15 11.41
CA HIS A 41 27.05 -5.55 11.16
C HIS A 41 27.80 -6.21 12.32
N GLU A 42 28.41 -5.41 13.22
CA GLU A 42 29.09 -5.85 14.45
C GLU A 42 28.16 -5.89 15.68
N GLU A 43 26.83 -5.73 15.44
CA GLU A 43 25.78 -5.68 16.47
C GLU A 43 25.87 -4.48 17.42
N LYS A 44 26.59 -3.43 17.03
CA LYS A 44 26.63 -2.19 17.79
C LYS A 44 25.41 -1.34 17.49
N PHE A 45 24.81 -0.78 18.51
CA PHE A 45 23.65 0.13 18.40
C PHE A 45 24.02 1.43 17.67
N LEU A 46 23.29 1.72 16.59
CA LEU A 46 23.43 2.95 15.82
C LEU A 46 22.35 3.98 16.12
N GLY A 47 21.15 3.53 16.45
CA GLY A 47 20.00 4.38 16.68
C GLY A 47 18.70 3.59 16.59
N CYS A 48 17.61 4.31 16.45
CA CYS A 48 16.30 3.69 16.21
C CYS A 48 15.50 4.50 15.19
N THR A 49 14.60 3.82 14.50
CA THR A 49 13.55 4.44 13.71
C THR A 49 12.19 4.17 14.35
N ASN A 50 11.19 4.96 14.01
CA ASN A 50 9.84 4.83 14.51
C ASN A 50 8.82 4.82 13.38
N ILE A 51 7.59 4.41 13.68
CA ILE A 51 6.52 4.27 12.69
C ILE A 51 6.23 5.59 11.96
N PHE A 52 6.36 6.76 12.61
CA PHE A 52 6.09 8.06 11.98
C PHE A 52 7.14 8.41 10.94
N GLU A 53 8.43 8.10 11.18
CA GLU A 53 9.50 8.29 10.21
C GLU A 53 9.31 7.38 9.00
N LEU A 54 8.92 6.13 9.22
CA LEU A 54 8.62 5.19 8.15
C LEU A 54 7.41 5.65 7.33
N MET A 55 6.33 6.09 7.98
CA MET A 55 5.16 6.66 7.30
C MET A 55 5.51 7.91 6.50
N THR A 56 6.37 8.78 7.03
CA THR A 56 6.87 9.95 6.31
C THR A 56 7.67 9.54 5.07
N THR A 57 8.50 8.51 5.18
CA THR A 57 9.27 7.97 4.06
C THR A 57 8.34 7.44 2.96
N ILE A 58 7.32 6.67 3.32
CA ILE A 58 6.30 6.16 2.39
C ILE A 58 5.53 7.32 1.75
N ALA A 59 5.08 8.30 2.55
CA ALA A 59 4.35 9.47 2.06
C ALA A 59 5.16 10.33 1.07
N ASN A 60 6.48 10.24 1.11
CA ASN A 60 7.37 10.93 0.18
C ASN A 60 7.58 10.19 -1.15
N THR A 61 7.01 9.00 -1.32
CA THR A 61 7.08 8.28 -2.60
C THR A 61 6.24 8.97 -3.68
N ALA A 62 6.63 8.82 -4.94
CA ALA A 62 5.88 9.37 -6.08
C ALA A 62 4.42 8.88 -6.10
N SER A 63 4.19 7.65 -5.64
CA SER A 63 2.87 7.04 -5.57
C SER A 63 1.85 7.81 -4.72
N ILE A 64 2.31 8.57 -3.73
CA ILE A 64 1.45 9.35 -2.84
C ILE A 64 1.50 10.84 -3.20
N LYS A 65 2.70 11.38 -3.48
CA LYS A 65 2.89 12.82 -3.76
C LYS A 65 2.35 13.25 -5.12
N ASP A 66 2.54 12.42 -6.14
CA ASP A 66 2.20 12.81 -7.51
C ASP A 66 0.69 12.76 -7.72
N LYS A 67 0.20 13.74 -8.48
CA LYS A 67 -1.19 13.76 -8.93
C LYS A 67 -1.47 12.55 -9.80
N GLY A 68 -2.71 12.07 -9.77
CA GLY A 68 -3.15 10.94 -10.58
C GLY A 68 -4.30 10.18 -9.92
N GLY A 69 -4.90 9.28 -10.67
CA GLY A 69 -5.98 8.44 -10.21
C GLY A 69 -5.49 7.13 -9.60
N ILE A 70 -6.38 6.47 -8.86
CA ILE A 70 -6.16 5.13 -8.32
C ILE A 70 -7.20 4.20 -8.90
N LEU A 71 -6.78 3.03 -9.36
CA LEU A 71 -7.61 1.98 -9.92
C LEU A 71 -7.37 0.69 -9.14
N VAL A 72 -8.44 0.01 -8.76
CA VAL A 72 -8.37 -1.31 -8.12
C VAL A 72 -8.96 -2.34 -9.07
N LEU A 73 -8.13 -3.28 -9.50
CA LEU A 73 -8.53 -4.40 -10.34
C LEU A 73 -8.66 -5.67 -9.49
N GLU A 74 -9.71 -6.44 -9.75
CA GLU A 74 -9.81 -7.82 -9.26
C GLU A 74 -9.32 -8.76 -10.35
N VAL A 75 -8.32 -9.58 -10.04
CA VAL A 75 -7.68 -10.49 -11.00
C VAL A 75 -7.47 -11.85 -10.36
N SER A 76 -7.74 -12.93 -11.08
CA SER A 76 -7.39 -14.25 -10.58
C SER A 76 -5.86 -14.41 -10.48
N GLN A 77 -5.40 -15.19 -9.50
CA GLN A 77 -3.97 -15.46 -9.33
C GLN A 77 -3.32 -16.05 -10.58
N SER A 78 -4.06 -16.90 -11.32
CA SER A 78 -3.58 -17.54 -12.55
C SER A 78 -3.39 -16.56 -13.70
N ASP A 79 -4.21 -15.53 -13.76
CA ASP A 79 -4.28 -14.58 -14.88
C ASP A 79 -3.56 -13.27 -14.59
N TYR A 80 -3.01 -13.14 -13.37
CA TYR A 80 -2.26 -11.95 -13.00
C TYR A 80 -1.01 -11.79 -13.85
N SER A 81 -0.96 -10.69 -14.59
CA SER A 81 0.19 -10.29 -15.41
C SER A 81 0.43 -8.79 -15.34
N MET A 82 1.45 -8.38 -14.58
CA MET A 82 1.84 -6.96 -14.52
C MET A 82 2.30 -6.44 -15.89
N ALA A 83 2.85 -7.29 -16.75
CA ALA A 83 3.24 -6.91 -18.11
C ALA A 83 2.01 -6.51 -18.95
N GLN A 84 0.93 -7.29 -18.88
CA GLN A 84 -0.32 -6.98 -19.59
C GLN A 84 -0.99 -5.72 -19.01
N ILE A 85 -1.05 -5.60 -17.69
CA ILE A 85 -1.55 -4.42 -17.00
C ILE A 85 -0.78 -3.18 -17.42
N GLY A 86 0.56 -3.25 -17.43
CA GLY A 86 1.43 -2.16 -17.87
C GLY A 86 1.17 -1.77 -19.33
N GLN A 87 1.04 -2.75 -20.23
CA GLN A 87 0.76 -2.52 -21.65
C GLN A 87 -0.60 -1.81 -21.84
N ILE A 88 -1.62 -2.20 -21.10
CA ILE A 88 -2.94 -1.53 -21.15
C ILE A 88 -2.82 -0.08 -20.72
N VAL A 89 -2.15 0.22 -19.61
CA VAL A 89 -1.97 1.59 -19.14
C VAL A 89 -1.14 2.41 -20.13
N GLU A 90 -0.02 1.88 -20.62
CA GLU A 90 0.85 2.58 -21.58
C GLU A 90 0.19 2.81 -22.93
N SER A 91 -0.67 1.91 -23.39
CA SER A 91 -1.44 2.09 -24.65
C SER A 91 -2.42 3.28 -24.58
N ASN A 92 -2.75 3.74 -23.37
CA ASN A 92 -3.55 4.94 -23.12
C ASN A 92 -2.67 6.18 -22.81
N ASN A 93 -1.39 6.18 -23.17
CA ASN A 93 -0.42 7.26 -22.89
C ASN A 93 -0.30 7.60 -21.39
N ALA A 94 -0.53 6.63 -20.52
CA ALA A 94 -0.41 6.75 -19.07
C ALA A 94 0.77 5.93 -18.55
N LYS A 95 1.14 6.16 -17.29
CA LYS A 95 2.19 5.41 -16.59
C LYS A 95 1.73 4.99 -15.20
N ILE A 96 2.14 3.80 -14.79
CA ILE A 96 1.94 3.31 -13.43
C ILE A 96 3.00 3.95 -12.54
N LEU A 97 2.59 4.69 -11.52
CA LEU A 97 3.47 5.29 -10.50
C LEU A 97 3.77 4.31 -9.36
N SER A 98 2.80 3.45 -9.03
CA SER A 98 2.99 2.33 -8.11
C SER A 98 1.92 1.27 -8.32
N SER A 99 2.23 0.04 -7.90
CA SER A 99 1.26 -1.03 -7.78
C SER A 99 1.39 -1.72 -6.44
N THR A 100 0.26 -2.12 -5.87
CA THR A 100 0.19 -2.89 -4.63
C THR A 100 -0.76 -4.06 -4.84
N ILE A 101 -0.36 -5.24 -4.40
CA ILE A 101 -1.16 -6.45 -4.51
C ILE A 101 -1.61 -6.85 -3.12
N LEU A 102 -2.91 -7.01 -2.95
CA LEU A 102 -3.50 -7.57 -1.75
C LEU A 102 -4.09 -8.93 -2.11
N SER A 103 -3.74 -9.93 -1.32
CA SER A 103 -4.28 -11.28 -1.43
C SER A 103 -5.06 -11.62 -0.15
N ASP A 104 -6.26 -12.13 -0.31
CA ASP A 104 -7.00 -12.75 0.80
C ASP A 104 -6.65 -14.25 0.80
N PRO A 105 -6.18 -14.82 1.93
CA PRO A 105 -5.87 -16.25 2.01
C PRO A 105 -7.05 -17.19 1.68
N THR A 106 -8.28 -16.66 1.76
CA THR A 106 -9.52 -17.40 1.46
C THR A 106 -10.00 -17.23 0.02
N SER A 107 -9.36 -16.36 -0.77
CA SER A 107 -9.73 -16.04 -2.15
C SER A 107 -8.67 -16.50 -3.15
N THR A 108 -9.12 -16.93 -4.32
CA THR A 108 -8.24 -17.16 -5.49
C THR A 108 -7.98 -15.88 -6.28
N ASN A 109 -8.61 -14.77 -5.90
CA ASN A 109 -8.46 -13.49 -6.56
C ASN A 109 -7.50 -12.57 -5.79
N LEU A 110 -6.85 -11.71 -6.54
CA LEU A 110 -5.98 -10.64 -6.05
C LEU A 110 -6.64 -9.29 -6.29
N ASP A 111 -6.53 -8.38 -5.33
CA ASP A 111 -6.81 -6.96 -5.53
C ASP A 111 -5.51 -6.25 -5.94
N VAL A 112 -5.44 -5.81 -7.19
CA VAL A 112 -4.31 -5.07 -7.73
C VAL A 112 -4.64 -3.59 -7.74
N THR A 113 -4.07 -2.84 -6.81
CA THR A 113 -4.23 -1.39 -6.73
C THR A 113 -3.13 -0.72 -7.55
N LEU A 114 -3.52 0.13 -8.49
CA LEU A 114 -2.63 0.89 -9.37
C LEU A 114 -2.77 2.38 -9.07
N LYS A 115 -1.67 3.08 -8.87
CA LYS A 115 -1.59 4.54 -8.95
C LYS A 115 -1.11 4.91 -10.34
N ILE A 116 -1.89 5.72 -11.07
CA ILE A 116 -1.65 6.09 -12.46
C ILE A 116 -1.48 7.61 -12.53
N ASN A 117 -0.57 8.09 -13.38
CA ASN A 117 -0.20 9.50 -13.53
C ASN A 117 -1.24 10.35 -14.29
N GLN A 118 -2.46 9.85 -14.47
CA GLN A 118 -3.60 10.56 -15.04
C GLN A 118 -4.73 10.67 -14.04
N GLU A 119 -5.40 11.82 -14.00
CA GLU A 119 -6.55 12.04 -13.11
C GLU A 119 -7.84 11.45 -13.71
N ASP A 120 -8.02 11.55 -15.03
CA ASP A 120 -9.13 10.92 -15.75
C ASP A 120 -8.74 9.50 -16.20
N LEU A 121 -9.33 8.51 -15.58
CA LEU A 121 -9.09 7.09 -15.85
C LEU A 121 -10.10 6.46 -16.83
N THR A 122 -11.06 7.22 -17.36
CA THR A 122 -12.18 6.70 -18.14
C THR A 122 -11.74 5.84 -19.32
N ALA A 123 -10.74 6.30 -20.09
CA ALA A 123 -10.23 5.55 -21.26
C ALA A 123 -9.49 4.27 -20.86
N ILE A 124 -8.75 4.35 -19.76
CA ILE A 124 -7.98 3.23 -19.19
C ILE A 124 -8.94 2.15 -18.69
N ILE A 125 -9.98 2.54 -17.94
CA ILE A 125 -11.01 1.65 -17.42
C ILE A 125 -11.69 0.89 -18.56
N ARG A 126 -12.17 1.60 -19.60
CA ARG A 126 -12.78 0.97 -20.78
C ARG A 126 -11.83 0.00 -21.48
N THR A 127 -10.54 0.28 -21.44
CA THR A 127 -9.55 -0.64 -22.02
C THR A 127 -9.40 -1.89 -21.16
N PHE A 128 -9.33 -1.75 -19.84
CA PHE A 128 -9.30 -2.90 -18.91
C PHE A 128 -10.55 -3.78 -19.07
N GLU A 129 -11.75 -3.18 -19.11
CA GLU A 129 -13.00 -3.90 -19.31
C GLU A 129 -13.02 -4.68 -20.64
N ARG A 130 -12.48 -4.10 -21.73
CA ARG A 130 -12.35 -4.77 -23.04
C ARG A 130 -11.38 -5.95 -23.02
N TYR A 131 -10.44 -5.98 -22.08
CA TYR A 131 -9.54 -7.11 -21.84
C TYR A 131 -10.03 -8.03 -20.71
N ASP A 132 -11.34 -7.96 -20.40
CA ASP A 132 -12.01 -8.80 -19.40
C ASP A 132 -11.48 -8.64 -17.95
N TYR A 133 -10.84 -7.51 -17.64
CA TYR A 133 -10.50 -7.18 -16.28
C TYR A 133 -11.70 -6.63 -15.52
N VAL A 134 -11.86 -7.06 -14.27
CA VAL A 134 -12.89 -6.52 -13.37
C VAL A 134 -12.34 -5.30 -12.64
N VAL A 135 -12.94 -4.14 -12.86
CA VAL A 135 -12.65 -2.91 -12.13
C VAL A 135 -13.49 -2.87 -10.86
N LYS A 136 -12.86 -3.05 -9.71
CA LYS A 136 -13.52 -3.13 -8.40
C LYS A 136 -13.78 -1.75 -7.80
N ALA A 137 -12.84 -0.82 -7.99
CA ALA A 137 -12.96 0.56 -7.51
C ALA A 137 -12.08 1.51 -8.31
N GLU A 138 -12.50 2.78 -8.39
CA GLU A 138 -11.73 3.88 -8.96
C GLU A 138 -11.77 5.10 -8.03
N TYR A 139 -10.64 5.83 -7.96
CA TYR A 139 -10.53 7.07 -7.21
C TYR A 139 -9.84 8.10 -8.11
N GLN A 140 -10.61 9.07 -8.59
CA GLN A 140 -10.14 10.14 -9.46
C GLN A 140 -10.09 11.46 -8.67
N ASN A 141 -9.00 12.21 -8.80
CA ASN A 141 -8.95 13.57 -8.29
C ASN A 141 -9.72 14.47 -9.25
N GLY A 142 -10.91 14.92 -8.87
CA GLY A 142 -11.73 15.79 -9.70
C GLY A 142 -13.19 15.36 -9.82
N MET A 143 -13.59 14.26 -9.25
CA MET A 143 -15.02 13.97 -9.08
C MET A 143 -15.60 15.00 -8.11
N GLY A 144 -16.57 15.74 -8.62
CA GLY A 144 -17.10 16.96 -8.06
C GLY A 144 -17.57 16.88 -6.60
N SER A 145 -17.80 18.03 -6.04
CA SER A 145 -18.30 18.27 -4.67
C SER A 145 -19.49 17.37 -4.25
N ASP A 146 -20.19 16.76 -5.18
CA ASP A 146 -21.36 15.92 -4.94
C ASP A 146 -20.98 14.52 -4.43
N ASP A 147 -19.85 13.93 -4.89
CA ASP A 147 -19.40 12.62 -4.40
C ASP A 147 -18.77 12.71 -2.99
N LEU A 148 -18.09 13.83 -2.71
CA LEU A 148 -17.60 14.14 -1.36
C LEU A 148 -18.77 14.35 -0.38
N LYS A 149 -19.86 14.99 -0.82
CA LYS A 149 -21.04 15.21 -0.01
C LYS A 149 -21.76 13.89 0.31
N TRP A 150 -21.92 13.01 -0.68
CA TRP A 150 -22.50 11.69 -0.47
C TRP A 150 -21.66 10.82 0.49
N ARG A 151 -20.33 10.83 0.35
CA ARG A 151 -19.41 10.12 1.27
C ARG A 151 -19.44 10.71 2.67
N TYR A 152 -19.49 12.03 2.79
CA TYR A 152 -19.65 12.71 4.07
C TYR A 152 -20.98 12.35 4.72
N ASP A 153 -22.07 12.39 3.98
CA ASP A 153 -23.41 12.05 4.48
C ASP A 153 -23.49 10.55 4.88
N ALA A 154 -22.87 9.66 4.11
CA ALA A 154 -22.75 8.22 4.45
C ALA A 154 -21.97 8.02 5.76
N LEU A 155 -20.81 8.70 5.92
CA LEU A 155 -20.01 8.66 7.14
C LEU A 155 -20.78 9.23 8.35
N MET A 156 -21.45 10.37 8.16
CA MET A 156 -22.25 11.01 9.23
C MET A 156 -23.44 10.17 9.63
N ASN A 157 -24.07 9.43 8.71
CA ASN A 157 -25.11 8.48 9.02
C ASN A 157 -24.59 7.26 9.80
N TYR A 158 -23.37 6.81 9.50
CA TYR A 158 -22.72 5.73 10.24
C TYR A 158 -22.34 6.11 11.67
N LEU A 159 -21.96 7.39 11.88
CA LEU A 159 -21.56 7.90 13.21
C LEU A 159 -22.76 8.33 14.09
N LYS A 160 -23.99 8.31 13.57
CA LYS A 160 -25.22 8.62 14.34
C LYS A 160 -25.82 7.44 15.10
N TYR A 161 -25.17 6.27 15.01
CA TYR A 161 -25.46 5.07 15.81
C TYR A 161 -24.25 4.78 16.71
#